data_234144f876be03a15379d95643688bb8
#
_entry.id   234144f876be03a15379d95643688bb8
#
_cell.length_a   1.000
_cell.length_b   1.000
_cell.length_c   1.000
_cell.angle_alpha   90.00
_cell.angle_beta   90.00
_cell.angle_gamma   90.00
#
_symmetry.space_group_name_H-M   'P 1'
#
loop_
_entity.id
_entity.type
_entity.pdbx_description
1 polymer ?
#
loop_
_entity_poly.entity_id
_entity_poly.type
_entity_poly.pdbx_seq_one_letter_code
_entity_poly.pdbx_strand_id
1 'polypeptide(L)'
;MIININYKTSYRFTSRVPRLVQTLMLHPTECANQKVISCSITASRGKLIESPKDALGHKIYDVYIKNLTDVQVITMKSIVETKDSYGVMKGLDEVVHPNCFLRQTSLTKPNKKILSLIKNKIKKDSVEFCHSLNVAVSNSIEYTSGTTNIYTSASDAIMQGTGVCQDFSHILVGLARAYGYPARYVNGFLLDDTEIAENDTHAWAEIYIKDLGWVGFDSCHQRCINDRYIRVGCGYDFSYTSMIKGVKSNYTGDEFMSKDLSVQSESPQ
;
A
#
# COMPACT_ATOMS: atom_id res chain seq x y z
N MET A 1 15.97 -0.20 12.59
CA MET A 1 16.28 -1.65 12.56
C MET A 1 16.68 -2.06 11.15
N ILE A 2 17.25 -3.27 10.97
CA ILE A 2 17.50 -3.85 9.64
C ILE A 2 16.43 -4.90 9.38
N ILE A 3 15.75 -4.78 8.24
CA ILE A 3 14.63 -5.66 7.87
C ILE A 3 14.93 -6.30 6.52
N ASN A 4 14.84 -7.62 6.48
CA ASN A 4 14.96 -8.45 5.28
C ASN A 4 13.57 -8.78 4.75
N ILE A 5 13.34 -8.53 3.46
CA ILE A 5 12.08 -8.81 2.78
C ILE A 5 12.36 -9.78 1.65
N ASN A 6 11.59 -10.86 1.60
CA ASN A 6 11.57 -11.79 0.48
C ASN A 6 10.12 -11.94 0.01
N TYR A 7 9.81 -11.36 -1.13
CA TYR A 7 8.47 -11.36 -1.73
C TYR A 7 8.50 -12.08 -3.06
N LYS A 8 7.63 -13.07 -3.21
CA LYS A 8 7.49 -13.87 -4.42
C LYS A 8 6.04 -13.97 -4.82
N THR A 9 5.75 -13.72 -6.09
CA THR A 9 4.41 -13.92 -6.66
C THR A 9 4.53 -14.80 -7.89
N SER A 10 3.69 -15.83 -7.96
CA SER A 10 3.62 -16.76 -9.09
C SER A 10 2.26 -16.64 -9.79
N TYR A 11 2.29 -16.52 -11.09
CA TYR A 11 1.12 -16.43 -11.97
C TYR A 11 1.10 -17.64 -12.88
N ARG A 12 0.03 -18.42 -12.79
CA ARG A 12 -0.23 -19.55 -13.68
C ARG A 12 -1.46 -19.27 -14.52
N PHE A 13 -1.34 -19.52 -15.81
CA PHE A 13 -2.40 -19.31 -16.80
C PHE A 13 -2.89 -20.65 -17.35
N THR A 14 -4.20 -20.77 -17.61
CA THR A 14 -4.80 -22.01 -18.14
C THR A 14 -4.50 -22.25 -19.60
N SER A 15 -4.09 -21.23 -20.35
CA SER A 15 -3.70 -21.33 -21.74
C SER A 15 -2.58 -20.34 -22.09
N ARG A 16 -2.02 -20.45 -23.29
CA ARG A 16 -0.98 -19.54 -23.77
C ARG A 16 -1.43 -18.07 -23.74
N VAL A 17 -0.63 -17.21 -23.12
CA VAL A 17 -0.81 -15.75 -23.15
C VAL A 17 0.03 -15.17 -24.29
N PRO A 18 -0.55 -14.65 -25.38
CA PRO A 18 0.19 -14.15 -26.53
C PRO A 18 1.11 -12.98 -26.19
N ARG A 19 0.63 -12.06 -25.34
CA ARG A 19 1.41 -10.93 -24.82
C ARG A 19 0.97 -10.63 -23.40
N LEU A 20 1.96 -10.50 -22.48
CA LEU A 20 1.78 -10.05 -21.12
C LEU A 20 2.75 -8.90 -20.86
N VAL A 21 2.24 -7.81 -20.33
CA VAL A 21 3.05 -6.71 -19.76
C VAL A 21 2.72 -6.64 -18.29
N GLN A 22 3.73 -6.68 -17.45
CA GLN A 22 3.58 -6.48 -16.00
C GLN A 22 4.37 -5.25 -15.57
N THR A 23 3.70 -4.30 -14.93
CA THR A 23 4.33 -3.14 -14.29
C THR A 23 4.49 -3.43 -12.81
N LEU A 24 5.71 -3.31 -12.31
CA LEU A 24 6.11 -3.66 -10.96
C LEU A 24 6.45 -2.40 -10.17
N MET A 25 5.79 -2.19 -9.03
CA MET A 25 6.10 -1.21 -8.00
C MET A 25 6.50 -1.98 -6.74
N LEU A 26 7.72 -2.50 -6.71
CA LEU A 26 8.20 -3.42 -5.66
C LEU A 26 9.42 -2.88 -4.91
N HIS A 27 10.07 -1.84 -5.44
CA HIS A 27 11.25 -1.26 -4.81
C HIS A 27 10.82 -0.41 -3.61
N PRO A 28 11.33 -0.68 -2.38
CA PRO A 28 11.01 0.15 -1.22
C PRO A 28 11.40 1.61 -1.46
N THR A 29 10.59 2.54 -0.95
CA THR A 29 10.83 3.98 -1.05
C THR A 29 12.09 4.36 -0.26
N GLU A 30 12.90 5.28 -0.79
CA GLU A 30 13.97 5.91 -0.04
C GLU A 30 13.51 7.25 0.55
N CYS A 31 13.78 7.46 1.85
CA CYS A 31 13.46 8.70 2.56
C CYS A 31 14.31 8.81 3.85
N ALA A 32 14.14 9.85 4.63
CA ALA A 32 14.98 10.11 5.80
C ALA A 32 14.95 9.01 6.87
N ASN A 33 13.83 8.29 6.97
CA ASN A 33 13.64 7.21 7.95
C ASN A 33 13.65 5.80 7.33
N GLN A 34 13.88 5.68 6.03
CA GLN A 34 13.95 4.40 5.32
C GLN A 34 15.03 4.42 4.25
N LYS A 35 16.10 3.64 4.44
CA LYS A 35 17.23 3.51 3.52
C LYS A 35 17.25 2.10 2.93
N VAL A 36 17.29 1.98 1.62
CA VAL A 36 17.43 0.71 0.92
C VAL A 36 18.91 0.33 0.84
N ILE A 37 19.32 -0.68 1.61
CA ILE A 37 20.69 -1.20 1.58
C ILE A 37 20.90 -2.01 0.30
N SER A 38 19.93 -2.86 -0.02
CA SER A 38 19.92 -3.61 -1.28
C SER A 38 18.49 -3.92 -1.71
N CYS A 39 18.26 -3.97 -3.02
CA CYS A 39 17.01 -4.44 -3.60
C CYS A 39 17.28 -5.12 -4.94
N SER A 40 16.80 -6.35 -5.07
CA SER A 40 16.88 -7.12 -6.31
C SER A 40 15.49 -7.56 -6.72
N ILE A 41 15.10 -7.23 -7.95
CA ILE A 41 13.82 -7.64 -8.54
C ILE A 41 14.14 -8.51 -9.76
N THR A 42 13.51 -9.67 -9.84
CA THR A 42 13.71 -10.62 -10.93
C THR A 42 12.38 -11.12 -11.48
N ALA A 43 12.37 -11.45 -12.75
CA ALA A 43 11.26 -12.07 -13.46
C ALA A 43 11.74 -13.39 -14.10
N SER A 44 11.01 -14.49 -13.90
CA SER A 44 11.40 -15.80 -14.44
C SER A 44 11.29 -15.86 -15.98
N ARG A 45 10.44 -15.03 -16.57
CA ARG A 45 10.23 -14.93 -18.01
C ARG A 45 10.18 -13.46 -18.42
N GLY A 46 10.56 -13.20 -19.68
CA GLY A 46 10.51 -11.88 -20.28
C GLY A 46 11.72 -11.02 -20.01
N LYS A 47 11.64 -9.77 -20.45
CA LYS A 47 12.68 -8.77 -20.26
C LYS A 47 12.22 -7.79 -19.19
N LEU A 48 12.95 -7.71 -18.08
CA LEU A 48 12.78 -6.69 -17.06
C LEU A 48 13.48 -5.40 -17.49
N ILE A 49 12.77 -4.29 -17.44
CA ILE A 49 13.28 -2.96 -17.83
C ILE A 49 12.94 -2.00 -16.71
N GLU A 50 13.91 -1.25 -16.22
CA GLU A 50 13.67 -0.15 -15.30
C GLU A 50 13.14 1.06 -16.08
N SER A 51 12.02 1.59 -15.65
CA SER A 51 11.38 2.80 -16.19
C SER A 51 11.78 4.02 -15.37
N PRO A 52 11.64 5.25 -15.90
CA PRO A 52 11.82 6.46 -15.11
C PRO A 52 10.94 6.45 -13.87
N LYS A 53 11.42 7.06 -12.79
CA LYS A 53 10.58 7.29 -11.59
C LYS A 53 9.34 8.09 -11.97
N ASP A 54 8.24 7.77 -11.33
CA ASP A 54 7.03 8.59 -11.46
C ASP A 54 7.11 9.89 -10.63
N ALA A 55 6.09 10.73 -10.72
CA ALA A 55 6.04 12.01 -10.01
C ALA A 55 5.98 11.88 -8.47
N LEU A 56 5.76 10.67 -7.95
CA LEU A 56 5.77 10.34 -6.51
C LEU A 56 7.09 9.68 -6.07
N GLY A 57 8.08 9.63 -6.96
CA GLY A 57 9.40 9.08 -6.68
C GLY A 57 9.47 7.55 -6.71
N HIS A 58 8.42 6.86 -7.15
CA HIS A 58 8.43 5.40 -7.20
C HIS A 58 9.37 4.89 -8.30
N LYS A 59 10.19 3.88 -7.97
CA LYS A 59 10.94 3.12 -8.96
C LYS A 59 10.01 2.07 -9.58
N ILE A 60 9.84 2.16 -10.89
CA ILE A 60 8.93 1.32 -11.67
C ILE A 60 9.75 0.40 -12.58
N TYR A 61 9.34 -0.85 -12.67
CA TYR A 61 9.91 -1.82 -13.60
C TYR A 61 8.81 -2.40 -14.47
N ASP A 62 9.12 -2.63 -15.74
CA ASP A 62 8.20 -3.27 -16.67
C ASP A 62 8.79 -4.59 -17.16
N VAL A 63 7.93 -5.63 -17.24
CA VAL A 63 8.28 -6.94 -17.77
C VAL A 63 7.46 -7.21 -19.02
N TYR A 64 8.14 -7.44 -20.13
CA TYR A 64 7.52 -7.74 -21.42
C TYR A 64 7.69 -9.21 -21.77
N ILE A 65 6.58 -9.92 -21.94
CA ILE A 65 6.56 -11.35 -22.24
C ILE A 65 5.76 -11.61 -23.50
N LYS A 66 6.30 -12.43 -24.39
CA LYS A 66 5.59 -12.94 -25.56
C LYS A 66 5.41 -14.45 -25.44
N ASN A 67 4.21 -14.93 -25.80
CA ASN A 67 3.89 -16.35 -25.87
C ASN A 67 4.18 -17.12 -24.56
N LEU A 68 3.71 -16.59 -23.44
CA LEU A 68 3.85 -17.27 -22.16
C LEU A 68 2.96 -18.53 -22.14
N THR A 69 3.58 -19.68 -21.94
CA THR A 69 2.91 -21.01 -21.87
C THR A 69 3.05 -21.67 -20.51
N ASP A 70 3.76 -21.02 -19.61
CA ASP A 70 4.18 -21.59 -18.32
C ASP A 70 3.90 -20.57 -17.19
N VAL A 71 4.46 -20.81 -16.03
CA VAL A 71 4.35 -19.95 -14.86
C VAL A 71 5.27 -18.74 -15.00
N GLN A 72 4.73 -17.55 -14.73
CA GLN A 72 5.52 -16.34 -14.50
C GLN A 72 5.75 -16.16 -13.02
N VAL A 73 7.00 -16.00 -12.60
CA VAL A 73 7.38 -15.72 -11.22
C VAL A 73 8.08 -14.38 -11.15
N ILE A 74 7.60 -13.52 -10.28
CA ILE A 74 8.27 -12.26 -9.89
C ILE A 74 8.80 -12.45 -8.48
N THR A 75 10.07 -12.14 -8.27
CA THR A 75 10.70 -12.18 -6.95
C THR A 75 11.34 -10.83 -6.64
N MET A 76 11.10 -10.31 -5.43
CA MET A 76 11.83 -9.18 -4.87
C MET A 76 12.51 -9.63 -3.58
N LYS A 77 13.80 -9.31 -3.45
CA LYS A 77 14.56 -9.45 -2.21
C LYS A 77 15.16 -8.10 -1.86
N SER A 78 14.92 -7.64 -0.65
CA SER A 78 15.41 -6.33 -0.23
C SER A 78 15.88 -6.37 1.23
N ILE A 79 16.92 -5.58 1.52
CA ILE A 79 17.39 -5.27 2.86
C ILE A 79 17.18 -3.78 3.06
N VAL A 80 16.44 -3.42 4.10
CA VAL A 80 16.05 -2.05 4.38
C VAL A 80 16.45 -1.69 5.81
N GLU A 81 17.14 -0.56 5.97
CA GLU A 81 17.37 0.08 7.28
C GLU A 81 16.23 1.04 7.55
N THR A 82 15.55 0.88 8.68
CA THR A 82 14.46 1.76 9.12
C THR A 82 14.82 2.44 10.44
N LYS A 83 14.29 3.67 10.63
CA LYS A 83 14.40 4.45 11.87
C LYS A 83 13.01 4.94 12.25
N ASP A 84 12.68 4.89 13.54
CA ASP A 84 11.41 5.44 14.00
C ASP A 84 11.40 6.97 13.80
N SER A 85 10.32 7.44 13.21
CA SER A 85 10.06 8.87 12.98
C SER A 85 8.71 9.30 13.57
N TYR A 86 8.14 8.47 14.43
CA TYR A 86 6.82 8.71 15.04
C TYR A 86 5.73 9.00 14.00
N GLY A 87 5.81 8.29 12.88
CA GLY A 87 4.89 8.43 11.75
C GLY A 87 5.20 9.53 10.75
N VAL A 88 6.11 10.46 11.05
CA VAL A 88 6.40 11.61 10.17
C VAL A 88 7.35 11.22 9.05
N MET A 89 6.91 11.43 7.80
CA MET A 89 7.69 11.13 6.60
C MET A 89 8.45 12.39 6.13
N LYS A 90 9.77 12.28 6.00
CA LYS A 90 10.65 13.37 5.51
C LYS A 90 11.58 12.86 4.41
N GLY A 91 11.99 13.78 3.52
CA GLY A 91 12.97 13.47 2.48
C GLY A 91 12.42 12.55 1.39
N LEU A 92 11.12 12.58 1.12
CA LEU A 92 10.51 11.89 0.00
C LEU A 92 10.89 12.60 -1.33
N ASP A 93 11.29 11.81 -2.32
CA ASP A 93 11.63 12.29 -3.68
C ASP A 93 10.34 12.37 -4.51
N GLU A 94 9.50 13.37 -4.23
CA GLU A 94 8.23 13.59 -4.91
C GLU A 94 8.04 15.06 -5.32
N VAL A 95 7.41 15.27 -6.48
CA VAL A 95 7.15 16.62 -7.03
C VAL A 95 5.65 16.98 -7.02
N VAL A 96 4.80 16.08 -6.54
CA VAL A 96 3.34 16.28 -6.51
C VAL A 96 2.96 17.11 -5.29
N HIS A 97 2.25 18.23 -5.54
CA HIS A 97 1.75 19.05 -4.44
C HIS A 97 0.70 18.29 -3.60
N PRO A 98 0.75 18.33 -2.26
CA PRO A 98 -0.15 17.56 -1.39
C PRO A 98 -1.64 17.74 -1.71
N ASN A 99 -2.09 18.93 -2.09
CA ASN A 99 -3.48 19.21 -2.42
C ASN A 99 -4.05 18.38 -3.59
N CYS A 100 -3.19 17.77 -4.43
CA CYS A 100 -3.64 16.81 -5.43
C CYS A 100 -4.36 15.62 -4.78
N PHE A 101 -4.00 15.29 -3.54
CA PHE A 101 -4.58 14.20 -2.78
C PHE A 101 -5.84 14.55 -1.98
N LEU A 102 -6.47 15.70 -2.28
CA LEU A 102 -7.82 16.02 -1.79
C LEU A 102 -8.93 15.33 -2.61
N ARG A 103 -8.59 14.85 -3.82
CA ARG A 103 -9.55 14.22 -4.73
C ARG A 103 -10.01 12.85 -4.22
N GLN A 104 -11.33 12.67 -4.10
CA GLN A 104 -11.93 11.35 -3.85
C GLN A 104 -11.89 10.47 -5.10
N THR A 105 -11.82 9.16 -4.87
CA THR A 105 -11.95 8.13 -5.91
C THR A 105 -13.18 7.26 -5.66
N SER A 106 -13.51 6.37 -6.59
CA SER A 106 -14.60 5.40 -6.38
C SER A 106 -14.37 4.51 -5.16
N LEU A 107 -13.11 4.13 -4.88
CA LEU A 107 -12.76 3.27 -3.75
C LEU A 107 -12.72 4.02 -2.41
N THR A 108 -12.46 5.33 -2.39
CA THR A 108 -12.30 6.11 -1.14
C THR A 108 -13.48 7.01 -0.81
N LYS A 109 -14.43 7.22 -1.75
CA LYS A 109 -15.55 8.16 -1.55
C LYS A 109 -16.40 7.77 -0.34
N PRO A 110 -16.49 8.65 0.70
CA PRO A 110 -17.21 8.31 1.91
C PRO A 110 -18.73 8.44 1.70
N ASN A 111 -19.48 7.53 2.31
CA ASN A 111 -20.95 7.64 2.47
C ASN A 111 -21.31 8.37 3.78
N LYS A 112 -22.63 8.51 4.05
CA LYS A 112 -23.12 9.17 5.27
C LYS A 112 -22.66 8.47 6.55
N LYS A 113 -22.52 7.13 6.54
CA LYS A 113 -22.08 6.36 7.71
C LYS A 113 -20.61 6.67 8.06
N ILE A 114 -19.71 6.73 7.06
CA ILE A 114 -18.32 7.15 7.25
C ILE A 114 -18.26 8.60 7.79
N LEU A 115 -19.00 9.53 7.18
CA LEU A 115 -19.01 10.92 7.60
C LEU A 115 -19.55 11.13 9.03
N SER A 116 -20.38 10.21 9.53
CA SER A 116 -20.94 10.25 10.89
C SER A 116 -20.00 9.69 11.97
N LEU A 117 -18.85 9.11 11.60
CA LEU A 117 -17.88 8.59 12.56
C LEU A 117 -17.33 9.69 13.48
N ILE A 118 -17.27 10.92 13.01
CA ILE A 118 -16.81 12.08 13.79
C ILE A 118 -18.01 12.99 14.09
N LYS A 119 -18.48 12.97 15.33
CA LYS A 119 -19.65 13.76 15.78
C LYS A 119 -19.29 15.18 16.17
N ASN A 120 -18.12 15.40 16.74
CA ASN A 120 -17.66 16.71 17.23
C ASN A 120 -16.64 17.33 16.28
N LYS A 121 -16.88 18.57 15.86
CA LYS A 121 -15.91 19.36 15.10
C LYS A 121 -14.77 19.78 16.04
N ILE A 122 -13.79 18.90 16.24
CA ILE A 122 -12.52 19.27 16.85
C ILE A 122 -11.83 20.25 15.90
N LYS A 123 -11.06 21.20 16.44
CA LYS A 123 -10.37 22.23 15.66
C LYS A 123 -9.58 21.59 14.52
N LYS A 124 -9.86 21.97 13.29
CA LYS A 124 -9.12 21.52 12.10
C LYS A 124 -7.68 22.00 12.19
N ASP A 125 -6.78 21.29 11.57
CA ASP A 125 -5.33 21.52 11.45
C ASP A 125 -4.50 21.08 12.67
N SER A 126 -4.92 20.02 13.38
CA SER A 126 -4.13 19.42 14.44
C SER A 126 -3.87 17.93 14.20
N VAL A 127 -2.73 17.46 14.67
CA VAL A 127 -2.38 16.04 14.66
C VAL A 127 -3.36 15.24 15.50
N GLU A 128 -3.89 15.80 16.60
CA GLU A 128 -4.90 15.17 17.46
C GLU A 128 -6.19 14.85 16.69
N PHE A 129 -6.58 15.75 15.77
CA PHE A 129 -7.75 15.48 14.94
C PHE A 129 -7.49 14.28 14.01
N CYS A 130 -6.32 14.19 13.39
CA CYS A 130 -5.96 13.03 12.56
C CYS A 130 -5.89 11.74 13.37
N HIS A 131 -5.39 11.77 14.61
CA HIS A 131 -5.48 10.64 15.53
C HIS A 131 -6.93 10.26 15.84
N SER A 132 -7.82 11.23 16.05
CA SER A 132 -9.25 10.94 16.27
C SER A 132 -9.92 10.31 15.06
N LEU A 133 -9.53 10.69 13.82
CA LEU A 133 -9.98 10.01 12.60
C LEU A 133 -9.50 8.54 12.58
N ASN A 134 -8.22 8.33 12.89
CA ASN A 134 -7.61 6.99 12.91
C ASN A 134 -8.34 6.06 13.90
N VAL A 135 -8.56 6.52 15.14
CA VAL A 135 -9.30 5.80 16.18
C VAL A 135 -10.75 5.53 15.75
N ALA A 136 -11.44 6.52 15.19
CA ALA A 136 -12.82 6.37 14.76
C ALA A 136 -12.96 5.31 13.64
N VAL A 137 -12.01 5.28 12.70
CA VAL A 137 -11.98 4.27 11.64
C VAL A 137 -11.65 2.90 12.21
N SER A 138 -10.64 2.79 13.08
CA SER A 138 -10.27 1.53 13.74
C SER A 138 -11.47 0.84 14.42
N ASN A 139 -12.31 1.62 15.07
CA ASN A 139 -13.49 1.12 15.79
C ASN A 139 -14.74 0.95 14.88
N SER A 140 -14.65 1.20 13.58
CA SER A 140 -15.84 1.27 12.71
C SER A 140 -16.16 -0.04 11.98
N ILE A 141 -15.17 -0.89 11.77
CA ILE A 141 -15.29 -2.21 11.16
C ILE A 141 -14.39 -3.22 11.88
N GLU A 142 -14.73 -4.50 11.77
CA GLU A 142 -13.95 -5.61 12.32
C GLU A 142 -12.95 -6.12 11.27
N TYR A 143 -11.71 -6.44 11.71
CA TYR A 143 -10.73 -7.05 10.81
C TYR A 143 -11.14 -8.51 10.54
N THR A 144 -11.41 -8.81 9.27
CA THR A 144 -11.83 -10.17 8.86
C THR A 144 -11.30 -10.44 7.45
N SER A 145 -10.38 -11.40 7.34
CA SER A 145 -9.82 -11.86 6.07
C SER A 145 -10.87 -12.51 5.18
N GLY A 146 -10.72 -12.35 3.86
CA GLY A 146 -11.54 -13.01 2.86
C GLY A 146 -12.96 -12.45 2.69
N THR A 147 -13.34 -11.40 3.41
CA THR A 147 -14.68 -10.78 3.32
C THR A 147 -14.77 -9.70 2.26
N THR A 148 -13.65 -9.14 1.83
CA THR A 148 -13.55 -8.06 0.84
C THR A 148 -12.59 -8.43 -0.29
N ASN A 149 -12.54 -7.60 -1.32
CA ASN A 149 -11.64 -7.78 -2.47
C ASN A 149 -11.12 -6.43 -2.98
N ILE A 150 -10.28 -6.44 -4.01
CA ILE A 150 -9.64 -5.23 -4.56
C ILE A 150 -10.60 -4.19 -5.13
N TYR A 151 -11.87 -4.52 -5.34
CA TYR A 151 -12.92 -3.62 -5.83
C TYR A 151 -13.82 -3.10 -4.71
N THR A 152 -13.67 -3.61 -3.49
CA THR A 152 -14.47 -3.17 -2.34
C THR A 152 -14.17 -1.71 -2.02
N SER A 153 -15.19 -0.87 -2.04
CA SER A 153 -15.05 0.55 -1.69
C SER A 153 -15.11 0.77 -0.17
N ALA A 154 -14.61 1.90 0.28
CA ALA A 154 -14.77 2.35 1.67
C ALA A 154 -16.24 2.33 2.13
N SER A 155 -17.15 2.73 1.22
CA SER A 155 -18.60 2.72 1.48
C SER A 155 -19.17 1.31 1.61
N ASP A 156 -18.67 0.34 0.85
CA ASP A 156 -19.11 -1.05 0.95
C ASP A 156 -18.58 -1.69 2.24
N ALA A 157 -17.28 -1.52 2.52
CA ALA A 157 -16.65 -2.06 3.72
C ALA A 157 -17.33 -1.57 5.02
N ILE A 158 -17.60 -0.25 5.14
CA ILE A 158 -18.28 0.29 6.32
C ILE A 158 -19.72 -0.20 6.45
N MET A 159 -20.42 -0.47 5.35
CA MET A 159 -21.78 -1.02 5.37
C MET A 159 -21.77 -2.50 5.73
N GLN A 160 -20.78 -3.26 5.27
CA GLN A 160 -20.57 -4.66 5.61
C GLN A 160 -20.14 -4.85 7.07
N GLY A 161 -19.38 -3.89 7.63
CA GLY A 161 -18.88 -3.91 9.01
C GLY A 161 -17.61 -4.75 9.19
N THR A 162 -17.03 -5.27 8.11
CA THR A 162 -15.79 -6.07 8.12
C THR A 162 -14.87 -5.65 6.97
N GLY A 163 -13.58 -5.91 7.12
CA GLY A 163 -12.59 -5.63 6.07
C GLY A 163 -11.17 -5.97 6.51
N VAL A 164 -10.21 -5.70 5.62
CA VAL A 164 -8.77 -5.88 5.84
C VAL A 164 -8.05 -4.53 5.82
N CYS A 165 -6.74 -4.51 6.01
CA CYS A 165 -5.93 -3.27 6.06
C CYS A 165 -6.20 -2.32 4.88
N GLN A 166 -6.49 -2.84 3.68
CA GLN A 166 -6.89 -2.05 2.51
C GLN A 166 -8.17 -1.24 2.77
N ASP A 167 -9.18 -1.87 3.39
CA ASP A 167 -10.49 -1.25 3.61
C ASP A 167 -10.41 -0.18 4.69
N PHE A 168 -9.73 -0.46 5.81
CA PHE A 168 -9.42 0.53 6.84
C PHE A 168 -8.72 1.76 6.25
N SER A 169 -7.73 1.54 5.39
CA SER A 169 -6.98 2.61 4.74
C SER A 169 -7.85 3.43 3.79
N HIS A 170 -8.71 2.80 2.98
CA HIS A 170 -9.65 3.50 2.10
C HIS A 170 -10.64 4.36 2.88
N ILE A 171 -11.18 3.84 4.01
CA ILE A 171 -12.11 4.58 4.87
C ILE A 171 -11.40 5.81 5.47
N LEU A 172 -10.17 5.62 6.01
CA LEU A 172 -9.41 6.72 6.61
C LEU A 172 -9.04 7.80 5.58
N VAL A 173 -8.53 7.39 4.40
CA VAL A 173 -8.20 8.31 3.31
C VAL A 173 -9.44 9.12 2.87
N GLY A 174 -10.57 8.44 2.67
CA GLY A 174 -11.82 9.08 2.28
C GLY A 174 -12.34 10.05 3.33
N LEU A 175 -12.29 9.66 4.60
CA LEU A 175 -12.72 10.48 5.72
C LEU A 175 -11.81 11.72 5.90
N ALA A 176 -10.48 11.55 5.86
CA ALA A 176 -9.53 12.66 5.97
C ALA A 176 -9.74 13.69 4.85
N ARG A 177 -9.89 13.24 3.60
CA ARG A 177 -10.20 14.13 2.45
C ARG A 177 -11.52 14.88 2.60
N ALA A 178 -12.54 14.25 3.16
CA ALA A 178 -13.83 14.90 3.42
C ALA A 178 -13.71 16.03 4.45
N TYR A 179 -12.75 15.97 5.35
CA TYR A 179 -12.41 17.03 6.30
C TYR A 179 -11.38 18.03 5.78
N GLY A 180 -10.97 17.92 4.50
CA GLY A 180 -10.07 18.86 3.83
C GLY A 180 -8.58 18.57 4.06
N TYR A 181 -8.22 17.38 4.56
CA TYR A 181 -6.84 16.97 4.65
C TYR A 181 -6.43 16.23 3.37
N PRO A 182 -5.34 16.63 2.69
CA PRO A 182 -4.74 15.76 1.69
C PRO A 182 -4.37 14.43 2.33
N ALA A 183 -4.83 13.34 1.73
CA ALA A 183 -4.55 12.00 2.24
C ALA A 183 -4.32 11.03 1.09
N ARG A 184 -3.43 10.06 1.29
CA ARG A 184 -3.09 9.06 0.29
C ARG A 184 -3.02 7.66 0.89
N TYR A 185 -3.35 6.71 0.09
CA TYR A 185 -3.21 5.29 0.36
C TYR A 185 -1.74 4.89 0.17
N VAL A 186 -1.23 4.08 1.06
CA VAL A 186 0.14 3.55 0.98
C VAL A 186 0.10 2.03 1.00
N ASN A 187 0.92 1.41 0.17
CA ASN A 187 1.17 -0.02 0.15
C ASN A 187 2.63 -0.31 0.52
N GLY A 188 2.84 -1.36 1.29
CA GLY A 188 4.16 -1.74 1.76
C GLY A 188 4.17 -3.07 2.50
N PHE A 189 5.12 -3.21 3.43
CA PHE A 189 5.27 -4.39 4.26
C PHE A 189 5.26 -3.97 5.73
N LEU A 190 4.83 -4.88 6.59
CA LEU A 190 4.86 -4.72 8.04
C LEU A 190 5.64 -5.90 8.63
N LEU A 191 6.62 -5.58 9.47
CA LEU A 191 7.24 -6.57 10.34
C LEU A 191 6.30 -6.80 11.52
N ASP A 192 5.54 -7.88 11.48
CA ASP A 192 4.64 -8.30 12.55
C ASP A 192 5.22 -9.50 13.29
N ASP A 193 5.25 -9.44 14.63
CA ASP A 193 5.70 -10.54 15.49
C ASP A 193 4.55 -11.47 15.89
N THR A 194 3.34 -11.20 15.46
CA THR A 194 2.21 -12.08 15.75
C THR A 194 2.25 -13.31 14.86
N GLU A 195 1.97 -14.48 15.41
CA GLU A 195 1.87 -15.76 14.67
C GLU A 195 0.75 -15.73 13.60
N ILE A 196 -0.03 -14.65 13.58
CA ILE A 196 -1.14 -14.39 12.65
C ILE A 196 -0.64 -13.58 11.44
N ALA A 197 0.66 -13.29 11.33
CA ALA A 197 1.19 -12.60 10.16
C ALA A 197 0.78 -13.35 8.88
N GLU A 198 -0.32 -12.90 8.29
CA GLU A 198 -0.69 -13.33 6.95
C GLU A 198 0.49 -12.99 6.04
N ASN A 199 0.95 -13.93 5.24
CA ASN A 199 2.01 -13.76 4.24
C ASN A 199 1.53 -12.78 3.13
N ASP A 200 1.09 -11.58 3.51
CA ASP A 200 0.55 -10.57 2.59
C ASP A 200 1.15 -9.18 2.84
N THR A 201 1.00 -8.33 1.86
CA THR A 201 1.38 -6.92 1.92
C THR A 201 0.46 -6.16 2.88
N HIS A 202 0.99 -5.10 3.45
CA HIS A 202 0.23 -4.25 4.37
C HIS A 202 -0.10 -2.90 3.77
N ALA A 203 -1.18 -2.27 4.26
CA ALA A 203 -1.65 -0.99 3.80
C ALA A 203 -1.98 -0.04 4.97
N TRP A 204 -1.73 1.26 4.74
CA TRP A 204 -2.08 2.33 5.68
C TRP A 204 -2.39 3.63 4.93
N ALA A 205 -2.71 4.68 5.66
CA ALA A 205 -2.93 6.00 5.11
C ALA A 205 -1.81 6.96 5.52
N GLU A 206 -1.41 7.86 4.62
CA GLU A 206 -0.63 9.05 4.96
C GLU A 206 -1.52 10.28 4.83
N ILE A 207 -1.57 11.12 5.88
CA ILE A 207 -2.33 12.36 5.94
C ILE A 207 -1.35 13.53 6.00
N TYR A 208 -1.53 14.53 5.13
CA TYR A 208 -0.71 15.73 5.15
C TYR A 208 -1.22 16.71 6.21
N ILE A 209 -0.38 17.01 7.18
CA ILE A 209 -0.66 17.95 8.27
C ILE A 209 0.23 19.18 8.07
N LYS A 210 -0.38 20.37 8.09
CA LYS A 210 0.34 21.62 7.93
C LYS A 210 1.50 21.72 8.93
N ASP A 211 2.63 22.22 8.48
CA ASP A 211 3.89 22.40 9.24
C ASP A 211 4.57 21.11 9.72
N LEU A 212 3.92 19.92 9.56
CA LEU A 212 4.49 18.63 9.92
C LEU A 212 4.82 17.79 8.67
N GLY A 213 4.04 17.92 7.60
CA GLY A 213 4.16 17.12 6.38
C GLY A 213 3.28 15.87 6.40
N TRP A 214 3.71 14.84 5.67
CA TRP A 214 3.02 13.57 5.62
C TRP A 214 3.22 12.77 6.91
N VAL A 215 2.12 12.29 7.50
CA VAL A 215 2.12 11.45 8.69
C VAL A 215 1.36 10.17 8.40
N GLY A 216 1.99 9.02 8.65
CA GLY A 216 1.42 7.70 8.45
C GLY A 216 0.55 7.25 9.63
N PHE A 217 -0.66 6.83 9.32
CA PHE A 217 -1.66 6.32 10.26
C PHE A 217 -2.16 4.95 9.80
N ASP A 218 -2.06 3.98 10.68
CA ASP A 218 -2.58 2.63 10.50
C ASP A 218 -3.82 2.43 11.37
N SER A 219 -5.01 2.49 10.75
CA SER A 219 -6.27 2.25 11.46
C SER A 219 -6.50 0.78 11.78
N CYS A 220 -5.88 -0.13 11.05
CA CYS A 220 -5.97 -1.55 11.33
C CYS A 220 -5.35 -1.90 12.70
N HIS A 221 -4.22 -1.27 13.04
CA HIS A 221 -3.52 -1.43 14.31
C HIS A 221 -3.70 -0.24 15.28
N GLN A 222 -4.54 0.73 14.93
CA GLN A 222 -4.86 1.93 15.75
C GLN A 222 -3.61 2.72 16.21
N ARG A 223 -2.60 2.88 15.33
CA ARG A 223 -1.33 3.57 15.66
C ARG A 223 -0.81 4.40 14.49
N CYS A 224 0.19 5.24 14.75
CA CYS A 224 1.06 5.75 13.71
C CYS A 224 2.04 4.66 13.26
N ILE A 225 2.53 4.78 12.03
CA ILE A 225 3.61 3.92 11.55
C ILE A 225 4.91 4.20 12.34
N ASN A 226 5.76 3.20 12.45
CA ASN A 226 7.06 3.26 13.10
C ASN A 226 8.14 2.57 12.23
N ASP A 227 9.26 2.21 12.81
CA ASP A 227 10.37 1.56 12.11
C ASP A 227 10.10 0.09 11.68
N ARG A 228 8.94 -0.45 11.99
CA ARG A 228 8.48 -1.79 11.53
C ARG A 228 7.76 -1.75 10.18
N TYR A 229 7.44 -0.56 9.67
CA TYR A 229 6.73 -0.36 8.41
C TYR A 229 7.73 -0.06 7.28
N ILE A 230 7.62 -0.81 6.19
CA ILE A 230 8.43 -0.61 4.99
C ILE A 230 7.53 -0.09 3.88
N ARG A 231 7.67 1.20 3.57
CA ARG A 231 6.93 1.87 2.51
C ARG A 231 7.45 1.46 1.13
N VAL A 232 6.53 1.11 0.23
CA VAL A 232 6.87 0.80 -1.17
C VAL A 232 6.27 1.83 -2.12
N GLY A 233 4.97 2.07 -2.06
CA GLY A 233 4.32 3.02 -2.94
C GLY A 233 3.11 3.69 -2.33
N CYS A 234 2.72 4.84 -2.89
CA CYS A 234 1.53 5.57 -2.47
C CYS A 234 0.72 6.06 -3.68
N GLY A 235 -0.53 6.41 -3.44
CA GLY A 235 -1.41 6.90 -4.48
C GLY A 235 -2.79 7.32 -3.97
N TYR A 236 -3.72 7.54 -4.88
CA TYR A 236 -5.08 7.94 -4.50
C TYR A 236 -5.85 6.84 -3.77
N ASP A 237 -5.62 5.58 -4.15
CA ASP A 237 -6.21 4.37 -3.59
C ASP A 237 -5.38 3.15 -4.00
N PHE A 238 -5.84 1.94 -3.66
CA PHE A 238 -5.19 0.69 -4.01
C PHE A 238 -4.92 0.55 -5.52
N SER A 239 -5.81 1.01 -6.40
CA SER A 239 -5.64 0.85 -7.85
C SER A 239 -4.40 1.58 -8.40
N TYR A 240 -3.92 2.61 -7.70
CA TYR A 240 -2.69 3.32 -8.04
C TYR A 240 -1.42 2.69 -7.46
N THR A 241 -1.55 1.91 -6.41
CA THR A 241 -0.42 1.39 -5.61
C THR A 241 -0.24 -0.11 -5.68
N SER A 242 -1.04 -0.82 -6.49
CA SER A 242 -0.88 -2.26 -6.68
C SER A 242 0.57 -2.60 -7.06
N MET A 243 1.21 -3.46 -6.26
CA MET A 243 2.62 -3.81 -6.44
C MET A 243 2.93 -4.45 -7.78
N ILE A 244 1.97 -5.18 -8.36
CA ILE A 244 2.10 -5.79 -9.68
C ILE A 244 0.79 -5.58 -10.43
N LYS A 245 0.88 -4.93 -11.60
CA LYS A 245 -0.25 -4.75 -12.53
C LYS A 245 0.05 -5.49 -13.81
N GLY A 246 -0.84 -6.38 -14.24
CA GLY A 246 -0.71 -7.16 -15.47
C GLY A 246 -1.74 -6.76 -16.52
N VAL A 247 -1.29 -6.56 -17.76
CA VAL A 247 -2.15 -6.39 -18.93
C VAL A 247 -1.87 -7.53 -19.90
N LYS A 248 -2.93 -8.24 -20.26
CA LYS A 248 -2.90 -9.38 -21.20
C LYS A 248 -3.60 -9.01 -22.50
N SER A 249 -3.01 -9.32 -23.63
CA SER A 249 -3.62 -9.12 -24.94
C SER A 249 -4.06 -10.46 -25.52
N ASN A 250 -5.32 -10.50 -26.02
CA ASN A 250 -5.91 -11.69 -26.65
C ASN A 250 -5.84 -12.95 -25.78
N TYR A 251 -6.16 -12.80 -24.49
CA TYR A 251 -6.22 -13.89 -23.53
C TYR A 251 -7.62 -13.99 -22.90
N THR A 252 -8.19 -15.17 -22.91
CA THR A 252 -9.55 -15.46 -22.41
C THR A 252 -9.56 -16.57 -21.34
N GLY A 253 -8.38 -17.11 -20.98
CA GLY A 253 -8.27 -18.16 -19.96
C GLY A 253 -8.28 -17.59 -18.54
N ASP A 254 -8.23 -18.50 -17.55
CA ASP A 254 -8.14 -18.16 -16.14
C ASP A 254 -6.70 -17.89 -15.71
N GLU A 255 -6.55 -17.05 -14.71
CA GLU A 255 -5.30 -16.71 -14.06
C GLU A 255 -5.37 -17.08 -12.58
N PHE A 256 -4.38 -17.84 -12.12
CA PHE A 256 -4.20 -18.18 -10.72
C PHE A 256 -2.96 -17.50 -10.19
N MET A 257 -3.08 -16.83 -9.06
CA MET A 257 -1.98 -16.14 -8.40
C MET A 257 -1.73 -16.77 -7.03
N SER A 258 -0.47 -16.98 -6.70
CA SER A 258 -0.03 -17.30 -5.34
C SER A 258 1.05 -16.33 -4.90
N LYS A 259 1.06 -16.00 -3.61
CA LYS A 259 2.06 -15.14 -2.98
C LYS A 259 2.79 -15.91 -1.89
N ASP A 260 4.05 -15.55 -1.68
CA ASP A 260 4.90 -15.99 -0.59
C ASP A 260 5.70 -14.78 -0.12
N LEU A 261 5.57 -14.41 1.14
CA LEU A 261 6.19 -13.23 1.74
C LEU A 261 6.85 -13.62 3.06
N SER A 262 8.09 -13.19 3.23
CA SER A 262 8.80 -13.22 4.50
C SER A 262 9.34 -11.82 4.80
N VAL A 263 9.03 -11.30 5.98
CA VAL A 263 9.55 -10.04 6.51
C VAL A 263 10.18 -10.34 7.87
N GLN A 264 11.48 -10.14 8.00
CA GLN A 264 12.25 -10.53 9.16
C GLN A 264 13.23 -9.44 9.57
N SER A 265 13.36 -9.18 10.87
CA SER A 265 14.44 -8.34 11.40
C SER A 265 15.72 -9.15 11.57
N GLU A 266 16.86 -8.50 11.32
CA GLU A 266 18.13 -9.06 11.77
C GLU A 266 18.20 -8.93 13.30
N SER A 267 18.44 -10.04 13.97
CA SER A 267 18.75 -10.02 15.42
C SER A 267 20.02 -9.18 15.63
N PRO A 268 20.05 -8.28 16.62
CA PRO A 268 21.31 -7.65 16.99
C PRO A 268 22.31 -8.72 17.41
N GLN A 269 23.48 -8.77 16.74
CA GLN A 269 24.62 -9.60 17.16
C GLN A 269 25.22 -9.05 18.46
#